data_55ff0ec3a7aae74c187d1c17e028e2e3
#
_entry.id   55ff0ec3a7aae74c187d1c17e028e2e3
#
_cell.length_a   1.000
_cell.length_b   1.000
_cell.length_c   1.000
_cell.angle_alpha   90.00
_cell.angle_beta   90.00
_cell.angle_gamma   90.00
#
_symmetry.space_group_name_H-M   'P 1'
#
loop_
_entity.id
_entity.type
_entity.pdbx_description
1 polymer ?
#
loop_
_entity_poly.entity_id
_entity_poly.type
_entity_poly.pdbx_seq_one_letter_code
_entity_poly.pdbx_strand_id
1 'polypeptide(L)'
;MVNTQFVAVNQNLLYVSQVHRKIREWQIHLCTIEKTILLGRIIMTDRPTTERHKIVHTAYQTSNKGGCLIYSNGAADAEDTATLLYDLLPEREPDTEITALVELVQSTIHTQYVLARVLSKGIAFHYGNMPLLIRNEIERLFSIGKIEYLVCTSTLLEGVNLPAKSIIIRKPTRGQGNPLNQNDFWNLAGRAGRLGKEYSGNIFCI
;
A
#
# COMPACT_ATOMS: atom_id res chain seq x y z
N MET A 1 -26.55 30.50 6.18
CA MET A 1 -25.37 29.83 6.68
C MET A 1 -25.50 28.35 6.33
N VAL A 2 -24.78 27.88 5.34
CA VAL A 2 -24.77 26.45 4.97
C VAL A 2 -23.79 25.77 5.92
N ASN A 3 -24.32 24.99 6.85
CA ASN A 3 -23.51 24.20 7.79
C ASN A 3 -23.01 22.97 7.02
N THR A 4 -21.88 23.10 6.32
CA THR A 4 -21.19 21.97 5.70
C THR A 4 -20.53 21.17 6.84
N GLN A 5 -21.22 20.19 7.36
CA GLN A 5 -20.60 19.13 8.15
C GLN A 5 -19.65 18.38 7.21
N PHE A 6 -18.36 18.68 7.31
CA PHE A 6 -17.34 17.81 6.73
C PHE A 6 -17.42 16.47 7.45
N VAL A 7 -18.01 15.49 6.81
CA VAL A 7 -17.94 14.10 7.28
C VAL A 7 -16.50 13.67 7.09
N ALA A 8 -15.75 13.63 8.18
CA ALA A 8 -14.41 13.08 8.17
C ALA A 8 -14.49 11.60 7.76
N VAL A 9 -13.59 11.17 6.87
CA VAL A 9 -13.52 9.75 6.49
C VAL A 9 -13.16 8.94 7.71
N ASN A 10 -13.97 7.93 8.07
CA ASN A 10 -13.68 7.05 9.19
C ASN A 10 -12.45 6.19 8.88
N GLN A 11 -11.51 6.17 9.80
CA GLN A 11 -10.31 5.35 9.70
C GLN A 11 -10.43 4.13 10.61
N ASN A 12 -10.42 2.93 10.00
CA ASN A 12 -10.46 1.67 10.72
C ASN A 12 -9.03 1.18 10.96
N LEU A 13 -8.64 1.09 12.22
CA LEU A 13 -7.38 0.46 12.60
C LEU A 13 -7.62 -1.04 12.74
N LEU A 14 -6.97 -1.83 11.89
CA LEU A 14 -7.15 -3.27 11.79
C LEU A 14 -5.85 -3.99 12.15
N TYR A 15 -5.93 -4.90 13.08
CA TYR A 15 -4.81 -5.77 13.44
C TYR A 15 -4.95 -7.12 12.75
N VAL A 16 -3.89 -7.55 12.06
CA VAL A 16 -3.86 -8.82 11.33
C VAL A 16 -2.87 -9.75 12.00
N SER A 17 -3.33 -10.89 12.47
CA SER A 17 -2.50 -11.86 13.19
C SER A 17 -2.76 -13.28 12.73
N GLN A 18 -1.72 -14.10 12.81
CA GLN A 18 -1.84 -15.53 12.51
C GLN A 18 -2.64 -16.26 13.59
N VAL A 19 -3.53 -17.15 13.18
CA VAL A 19 -4.19 -18.08 14.12
C VAL A 19 -3.17 -19.06 14.68
N HIS A 20 -3.20 -19.27 15.99
CA HIS A 20 -2.26 -20.18 16.65
C HIS A 20 -2.21 -21.55 15.95
N ARG A 21 -1.00 -22.03 15.63
CA ARG A 21 -0.70 -23.30 14.94
C ARG A 21 -1.27 -23.44 13.50
N LYS A 22 -1.89 -22.40 12.95
CA LYS A 22 -2.46 -22.43 11.59
C LYS A 22 -1.77 -21.42 10.69
N ILE A 23 -0.76 -21.84 9.96
CA ILE A 23 0.15 -20.96 9.21
C ILE A 23 -0.59 -20.17 8.12
N ARG A 24 -1.63 -20.76 7.52
CA ARG A 24 -2.40 -20.11 6.43
C ARG A 24 -3.63 -19.36 6.92
N GLU A 25 -4.06 -19.54 8.16
CA GLU A 25 -5.24 -18.86 8.69
C GLU A 25 -4.81 -17.60 9.46
N TRP A 26 -5.39 -16.47 9.10
CA TRP A 26 -5.12 -15.19 9.72
C TRP A 26 -6.43 -14.55 10.15
N GLN A 27 -6.41 -13.83 11.25
CA GLN A 27 -7.54 -13.12 11.83
C GLN A 27 -7.38 -11.63 11.61
N ILE A 28 -8.49 -10.97 11.28
CA ILE A 28 -8.57 -9.51 11.20
C ILE A 28 -9.40 -9.01 12.37
N HIS A 29 -8.82 -8.14 13.16
CA HIS A 29 -9.47 -7.53 14.30
C HIS A 29 -9.56 -6.02 14.11
N LEU A 30 -10.73 -5.45 14.37
CA LEU A 30 -10.90 -4.01 14.50
C LEU A 30 -10.47 -3.57 15.88
N CYS A 31 -9.52 -2.62 15.94
CA CYS A 31 -9.07 -2.01 17.18
C CYS A 31 -9.90 -0.75 17.45
N THR A 32 -10.65 -0.75 18.53
CA THR A 32 -11.33 0.43 19.06
C THR A 32 -10.65 0.90 20.35
N ILE A 33 -11.06 2.06 20.87
CA ILE A 33 -10.52 2.58 22.15
C ILE A 33 -10.85 1.62 23.29
N GLU A 34 -11.99 0.96 23.26
CA GLU A 34 -12.48 0.14 24.37
C GLU A 34 -12.12 -1.34 24.23
N LYS A 35 -12.11 -1.86 23.00
CA LYS A 35 -11.96 -3.30 22.75
C LYS A 35 -11.44 -3.62 21.37
N THR A 36 -10.98 -4.85 21.22
CA THR A 36 -10.64 -5.46 19.93
C THR A 36 -11.74 -6.43 19.49
N ILE A 37 -12.27 -6.26 18.29
CA ILE A 37 -13.39 -7.03 17.75
C ILE A 37 -12.91 -7.88 16.60
N LEU A 38 -13.10 -9.19 16.64
CA LEU A 38 -12.82 -10.08 15.52
C LEU A 38 -13.82 -9.81 14.39
N LEU A 39 -13.32 -9.34 13.24
CA LEU A 39 -14.13 -9.10 12.04
C LEU A 39 -14.27 -10.33 11.17
N GLY A 40 -13.20 -11.12 11.07
CA GLY A 40 -13.19 -12.30 10.20
C GLY A 40 -11.83 -12.98 10.12
N ARG A 41 -11.76 -13.94 9.19
CA ARG A 41 -10.54 -14.68 8.89
C ARG A 41 -10.22 -14.60 7.41
N ILE A 42 -8.94 -14.59 7.10
CA ILE A 42 -8.42 -14.75 5.74
C ILE A 42 -7.62 -16.05 5.68
N ILE A 43 -7.75 -16.73 4.55
CA ILE A 43 -6.96 -17.94 4.28
C ILE A 43 -5.97 -17.56 3.18
N MET A 44 -4.68 -17.61 3.51
CA MET A 44 -3.62 -17.37 2.55
C MET A 44 -3.58 -18.51 1.53
N THR A 45 -3.51 -18.16 0.24
CA THR A 45 -3.40 -19.17 -0.85
C THR A 45 -2.14 -20.00 -0.68
N ASP A 46 -1.03 -19.35 -0.32
CA ASP A 46 0.24 -19.99 -0.09
C ASP A 46 0.72 -19.82 1.35
N ARG A 47 1.70 -20.64 1.74
CA ARG A 47 2.33 -20.53 3.04
C ARG A 47 3.23 -19.30 3.08
N PRO A 48 2.93 -18.28 3.88
CA PRO A 48 3.80 -17.11 4.01
C PRO A 48 5.08 -17.51 4.76
N THR A 49 6.19 -17.61 4.03
CA THR A 49 7.49 -18.04 4.58
C THR A 49 8.31 -16.90 5.15
N THR A 50 8.07 -15.68 4.67
CA THR A 50 8.78 -14.48 5.11
C THR A 50 7.80 -13.40 5.55
N GLU A 51 8.32 -12.38 6.19
CA GLU A 51 7.52 -11.23 6.62
C GLU A 51 6.93 -10.45 5.42
N ARG A 52 7.69 -10.36 4.31
CA ARG A 52 7.18 -9.76 3.05
C ARG A 52 6.03 -10.57 2.47
N HIS A 53 6.10 -11.90 2.49
CA HIS A 53 4.98 -12.74 2.07
C HIS A 53 3.71 -12.42 2.87
N LYS A 54 3.82 -12.19 4.18
CA LYS A 54 2.67 -11.80 5.02
C LYS A 54 2.06 -10.47 4.56
N ILE A 55 2.91 -9.49 4.25
CA ILE A 55 2.49 -8.17 3.75
C ILE A 55 1.74 -8.33 2.41
N VAL A 56 2.36 -8.97 1.42
CA VAL A 56 1.78 -9.07 0.07
C VAL A 56 0.50 -9.89 0.04
N HIS A 57 0.44 -10.99 0.79
CA HIS A 57 -0.80 -11.78 0.90
C HIS A 57 -1.91 -11.01 1.61
N THR A 58 -1.59 -10.24 2.67
CA THR A 58 -2.58 -9.38 3.32
C THR A 58 -3.07 -8.31 2.34
N ALA A 59 -2.16 -7.63 1.63
CA ALA A 59 -2.52 -6.64 0.62
C ALA A 59 -3.45 -7.25 -0.45
N TYR A 60 -3.07 -8.38 -1.02
CA TYR A 60 -3.86 -9.07 -2.05
C TYR A 60 -5.27 -9.46 -1.57
N GLN A 61 -5.37 -10.04 -0.36
CA GLN A 61 -6.65 -10.50 0.19
C GLN A 61 -7.57 -9.38 0.69
N THR A 62 -7.00 -8.23 1.06
CA THR A 62 -7.77 -7.12 1.67
C THR A 62 -7.93 -5.91 0.75
N SER A 63 -7.20 -5.86 -0.36
CA SER A 63 -7.32 -4.79 -1.34
C SER A 63 -8.55 -5.03 -2.22
N ASN A 64 -9.59 -4.27 -1.98
CA ASN A 64 -10.77 -4.20 -2.84
C ASN A 64 -10.75 -2.87 -3.56
N LYS A 65 -10.49 -2.82 -4.87
CA LYS A 65 -10.58 -1.64 -5.77
C LYS A 65 -10.61 -0.28 -5.04
N GLY A 66 -9.58 0.53 -5.14
CA GLY A 66 -9.55 1.85 -4.49
C GLY A 66 -8.16 2.30 -4.04
N GLY A 67 -7.14 1.56 -4.46
CA GLY A 67 -5.73 1.84 -4.15
C GLY A 67 -5.30 1.28 -2.79
N CYS A 68 -4.19 0.57 -2.80
CA CYS A 68 -3.53 0.01 -1.64
C CYS A 68 -2.13 0.59 -1.51
N LEU A 69 -1.85 1.28 -0.40
CA LEU A 69 -0.52 1.72 -0.04
C LEU A 69 0.14 0.66 0.85
N ILE A 70 1.37 0.30 0.52
CA ILE A 70 2.17 -0.64 1.31
C ILE A 70 3.41 0.12 1.80
N TYR A 71 3.52 0.29 3.12
CA TYR A 71 4.68 0.95 3.71
C TYR A 71 5.87 0.00 3.76
N SER A 72 7.01 0.46 3.25
CA SER A 72 8.27 -0.27 3.21
C SER A 72 9.38 0.49 3.92
N ASN A 73 10.30 -0.22 4.57
CA ASN A 73 11.34 0.38 5.41
C ASN A 73 12.59 0.84 4.62
N GLY A 74 12.63 0.60 3.30
CA GLY A 74 13.74 1.01 2.46
C GLY A 74 13.51 0.71 0.98
N ALA A 75 14.37 1.25 0.12
CA ALA A 75 14.24 1.11 -1.34
C ALA A 75 14.25 -0.35 -1.80
N ALA A 76 15.25 -1.13 -1.39
CA ALA A 76 15.35 -2.56 -1.73
C ALA A 76 14.14 -3.36 -1.23
N ASP A 77 13.64 -3.04 -0.01
CA ASP A 77 12.45 -3.68 0.53
C ASP A 77 11.19 -3.33 -0.27
N ALA A 78 11.10 -2.11 -0.82
CA ALA A 78 10.00 -1.70 -1.68
C ALA A 78 10.02 -2.46 -3.03
N GLU A 79 11.18 -2.58 -3.67
CA GLU A 79 11.35 -3.32 -4.92
C GLU A 79 11.05 -4.82 -4.76
N ASP A 80 11.58 -5.45 -3.71
CA ASP A 80 11.33 -6.85 -3.39
C ASP A 80 9.84 -7.11 -3.08
N THR A 81 9.19 -6.22 -2.32
CA THR A 81 7.77 -6.33 -1.99
C THR A 81 6.90 -6.20 -3.25
N ALA A 82 7.22 -5.25 -4.14
CA ALA A 82 6.52 -5.08 -5.40
C ALA A 82 6.71 -6.30 -6.34
N THR A 83 7.90 -6.89 -6.35
CA THR A 83 8.19 -8.10 -7.12
C THR A 83 7.39 -9.30 -6.61
N LEU A 84 7.34 -9.53 -5.30
CA LEU A 84 6.53 -10.60 -4.72
C LEU A 84 5.04 -10.42 -5.00
N LEU A 85 4.56 -9.18 -4.96
CA LEU A 85 3.18 -8.87 -5.30
C LEU A 85 2.88 -9.12 -6.79
N TYR A 86 3.83 -8.80 -7.66
CA TYR A 86 3.75 -9.10 -9.10
C TYR A 86 3.59 -10.60 -9.35
N ASP A 87 4.34 -11.44 -8.66
CA ASP A 87 4.28 -12.90 -8.82
C ASP A 87 2.94 -13.47 -8.32
N LEU A 88 2.26 -12.79 -7.41
CA LEU A 88 0.97 -13.19 -6.84
C LEU A 88 -0.23 -12.75 -7.68
N LEU A 89 -0.13 -11.61 -8.37
CA LEU A 89 -1.24 -11.03 -9.11
C LEU A 89 -1.42 -11.68 -10.51
N PRO A 90 -2.67 -11.81 -10.98
CA PRO A 90 -2.94 -12.26 -12.35
C PRO A 90 -2.44 -11.25 -13.38
N GLU A 91 -2.35 -11.71 -14.63
CA GLU A 91 -2.09 -10.82 -15.76
C GLU A 91 -3.24 -9.82 -15.92
N ARG A 92 -2.91 -8.63 -16.47
CA ARG A 92 -3.82 -7.53 -16.69
C ARG A 92 -3.79 -7.10 -18.15
N GLU A 93 -4.93 -6.62 -18.65
CA GLU A 93 -4.99 -6.01 -19.96
C GLU A 93 -4.08 -4.76 -20.04
N PRO A 94 -3.36 -4.57 -21.16
CA PRO A 94 -2.51 -3.42 -21.37
C PRO A 94 -3.27 -2.10 -21.23
N ASP A 95 -2.69 -1.13 -20.55
CA ASP A 95 -3.23 0.22 -20.40
C ASP A 95 -2.25 1.21 -21.05
N THR A 96 -2.76 2.13 -21.86
CA THR A 96 -1.94 3.07 -22.64
C THR A 96 -1.14 4.02 -21.76
N GLU A 97 -1.69 4.48 -20.63
CA GLU A 97 -0.99 5.38 -19.72
C GLU A 97 0.09 4.63 -18.92
N ILE A 98 -0.19 3.39 -18.54
CA ILE A 98 0.82 2.52 -17.92
C ILE A 98 1.95 2.23 -18.93
N THR A 99 1.63 1.95 -20.18
CA THR A 99 2.63 1.73 -21.24
C THR A 99 3.54 2.96 -21.42
N ALA A 100 2.96 4.15 -21.46
CA ALA A 100 3.72 5.39 -21.56
C ALA A 100 4.67 5.59 -20.34
N LEU A 101 4.21 5.25 -19.12
CA LEU A 101 5.07 5.28 -17.94
C LEU A 101 6.20 4.23 -18.02
N VAL A 102 5.92 3.03 -18.53
CA VAL A 102 6.95 2.00 -18.75
C VAL A 102 8.04 2.51 -19.70
N GLU A 103 7.67 3.12 -20.84
CA GLU A 103 8.61 3.71 -21.79
C GLU A 103 9.43 4.84 -21.15
N LEU A 104 8.79 5.70 -20.35
CA LEU A 104 9.49 6.74 -19.60
C LEU A 104 10.52 6.16 -18.63
N VAL A 105 10.16 5.14 -17.88
CA VAL A 105 11.06 4.46 -16.93
C VAL A 105 12.25 3.83 -17.67
N GLN A 106 11.98 3.13 -18.77
CA GLN A 106 13.01 2.45 -19.56
C GLN A 106 14.00 3.43 -20.21
N SER A 107 13.52 4.57 -20.67
CA SER A 107 14.35 5.61 -21.29
C SER A 107 15.13 6.44 -20.27
N THR A 108 14.57 6.65 -19.06
CA THR A 108 15.15 7.55 -18.05
C THR A 108 16.10 6.83 -17.09
N ILE A 109 15.78 5.58 -16.72
CA ILE A 109 16.56 4.81 -15.72
C ILE A 109 17.32 3.68 -16.43
N HIS A 110 16.60 2.62 -16.80
CA HIS A 110 17.18 1.45 -17.46
C HIS A 110 16.08 0.56 -18.07
N THR A 111 16.35 -0.06 -19.22
CA THR A 111 15.39 -0.91 -19.93
C THR A 111 14.90 -2.12 -19.14
N GLN A 112 15.73 -2.66 -18.24
CA GLN A 112 15.40 -3.82 -17.39
C GLN A 112 15.07 -3.42 -15.95
N TYR A 113 14.76 -2.15 -15.69
CA TYR A 113 14.45 -1.72 -14.35
C TYR A 113 13.14 -2.38 -13.85
N VAL A 114 13.17 -2.92 -12.63
CA VAL A 114 12.07 -3.73 -12.06
C VAL A 114 10.73 -3.00 -12.10
N LEU A 115 10.71 -1.67 -11.95
CA LEU A 115 9.51 -0.87 -12.02
C LEU A 115 8.75 -1.06 -13.33
N ALA A 116 9.46 -1.10 -14.48
CA ALA A 116 8.85 -1.29 -15.79
C ALA A 116 8.08 -2.63 -15.88
N ARG A 117 8.61 -3.68 -15.25
CA ARG A 117 7.95 -4.99 -15.18
C ARG A 117 6.70 -4.96 -14.30
N VAL A 118 6.80 -4.45 -13.08
CA VAL A 118 5.70 -4.54 -12.12
C VAL A 118 4.52 -3.63 -12.48
N LEU A 119 4.76 -2.55 -13.21
CA LEU A 119 3.73 -1.65 -13.73
C LEU A 119 2.70 -2.37 -14.61
N SER A 120 3.09 -3.41 -15.36
CA SER A 120 2.16 -4.15 -16.22
C SER A 120 0.98 -4.79 -15.47
N LYS A 121 1.14 -5.07 -14.16
CA LYS A 121 0.08 -5.58 -13.29
C LYS A 121 -0.54 -4.50 -12.37
N GLY A 122 -0.31 -3.23 -12.66
CA GLY A 122 -0.86 -2.12 -11.86
C GLY A 122 -0.18 -1.96 -10.50
N ILE A 123 1.07 -2.40 -10.38
CA ILE A 123 1.91 -2.25 -9.19
C ILE A 123 2.97 -1.19 -9.49
N ALA A 124 3.22 -0.32 -8.52
CA ALA A 124 4.36 0.57 -8.55
C ALA A 124 5.07 0.60 -7.19
N PHE A 125 6.28 1.10 -7.21
CA PHE A 125 6.99 1.50 -6.00
C PHE A 125 7.67 2.84 -6.21
N HIS A 126 7.88 3.60 -5.15
CA HIS A 126 8.72 4.79 -5.19
C HIS A 126 9.42 5.07 -3.85
N TYR A 127 10.56 5.72 -3.95
CA TYR A 127 11.40 6.16 -2.84
C TYR A 127 12.15 7.45 -3.21
N GLY A 128 12.80 8.10 -2.24
CA GLY A 128 13.32 9.45 -2.36
C GLY A 128 14.27 9.74 -3.52
N ASN A 129 15.12 8.77 -3.86
CA ASN A 129 16.16 8.94 -4.89
C ASN A 129 15.68 8.69 -6.33
N MET A 130 14.40 8.40 -6.53
CA MET A 130 13.86 8.23 -7.89
C MET A 130 13.66 9.60 -8.57
N PRO A 131 13.79 9.67 -9.92
CA PRO A 131 13.51 10.87 -10.67
C PRO A 131 12.12 11.43 -10.38
N LEU A 132 12.04 12.74 -10.13
CA LEU A 132 10.80 13.40 -9.73
C LEU A 132 9.66 13.22 -10.75
N LEU A 133 10.00 13.23 -12.05
CA LEU A 133 9.03 13.03 -13.12
C LEU A 133 8.34 11.66 -13.02
N ILE A 134 9.11 10.61 -12.76
CA ILE A 134 8.58 9.24 -12.60
C ILE A 134 7.73 9.15 -11.35
N ARG A 135 8.16 9.73 -10.21
CA ARG A 135 7.36 9.75 -8.99
C ARG A 135 6.02 10.45 -9.20
N ASN A 136 6.04 11.64 -9.79
CA ASN A 136 4.80 12.40 -10.05
C ASN A 136 3.82 11.63 -10.94
N GLU A 137 4.33 10.91 -11.94
CA GLU A 137 3.48 10.12 -12.83
C GLU A 137 2.92 8.88 -12.14
N ILE A 138 3.71 8.18 -11.30
CA ILE A 138 3.22 7.09 -10.44
C ILE A 138 2.08 7.59 -9.55
N GLU A 139 2.28 8.73 -8.89
CA GLU A 139 1.30 9.33 -7.99
C GLU A 139 0.00 9.72 -8.72
N ARG A 140 0.14 10.31 -9.91
CA ARG A 140 -1.01 10.64 -10.77
C ARG A 140 -1.80 9.38 -11.13
N LEU A 141 -1.12 8.35 -11.63
CA LEU A 141 -1.75 7.09 -12.06
C LEU A 141 -2.36 6.32 -10.89
N PHE A 142 -1.75 6.39 -9.71
CA PHE A 142 -2.33 5.83 -8.49
C PHE A 142 -3.60 6.58 -8.07
N SER A 143 -3.59 7.90 -8.13
CA SER A 143 -4.75 8.73 -7.73
C SER A 143 -5.98 8.52 -8.62
N ILE A 144 -5.78 8.23 -9.92
CA ILE A 144 -6.85 7.91 -10.85
C ILE A 144 -7.20 6.41 -10.93
N GLY A 145 -6.48 5.57 -10.16
CA GLY A 145 -6.76 4.14 -10.03
C GLY A 145 -6.21 3.24 -11.14
N LYS A 146 -5.29 3.74 -11.96
CA LYS A 146 -4.58 2.94 -12.96
C LYS A 146 -3.52 2.05 -12.31
N ILE A 147 -2.84 2.56 -11.28
CA ILE A 147 -2.02 1.79 -10.34
C ILE A 147 -2.88 1.43 -9.14
N GLU A 148 -2.96 0.15 -8.81
CA GLU A 148 -3.76 -0.36 -7.69
C GLU A 148 -2.94 -0.54 -6.41
N TYR A 149 -1.67 -0.88 -6.55
CA TYR A 149 -0.76 -1.10 -5.43
C TYR A 149 0.45 -0.19 -5.55
N LEU A 150 0.69 0.58 -4.51
CA LEU A 150 1.87 1.44 -4.42
C LEU A 150 2.69 1.09 -3.19
N VAL A 151 3.89 0.56 -3.40
CA VAL A 151 4.86 0.31 -2.33
C VAL A 151 5.75 1.52 -2.15
N CYS A 152 5.82 2.08 -0.96
CA CYS A 152 6.51 3.35 -0.72
C CYS A 152 7.22 3.39 0.63
N THR A 153 8.25 4.20 0.71
CA THR A 153 9.01 4.45 1.93
C THR A 153 8.49 5.69 2.67
N SER A 154 9.23 6.16 3.66
CA SER A 154 8.91 7.38 4.42
C SER A 154 8.76 8.65 3.58
N THR A 155 9.16 8.64 2.32
CA THR A 155 8.90 9.75 1.38
C THR A 155 7.42 10.09 1.23
N LEU A 156 6.56 9.10 1.46
CA LEU A 156 5.12 9.33 1.49
C LEU A 156 4.68 10.27 2.63
N LEU A 157 5.47 10.37 3.70
CA LEU A 157 5.19 11.26 4.82
C LEU A 157 5.46 12.74 4.47
N GLU A 158 6.26 12.99 3.41
CA GLU A 158 6.78 14.30 3.04
C GLU A 158 5.98 14.90 1.87
N GLY A 159 4.84 15.55 2.19
CA GLY A 159 4.20 16.49 1.26
C GLY A 159 3.34 15.92 0.13
N VAL A 160 3.21 14.62 0.00
CA VAL A 160 2.39 14.00 -1.07
C VAL A 160 1.00 13.66 -0.55
N ASN A 161 -0.04 14.16 -1.22
CA ASN A 161 -1.42 13.83 -0.89
C ASN A 161 -1.90 12.64 -1.74
N LEU A 162 -1.57 11.42 -1.32
CA LEU A 162 -2.00 10.18 -1.98
C LEU A 162 -2.99 9.43 -1.09
N PRO A 163 -4.28 9.69 -1.23
CA PRO A 163 -5.28 8.93 -0.50
C PRO A 163 -5.41 7.52 -1.08
N ALA A 164 -5.47 6.53 -0.19
CA ALA A 164 -5.68 5.13 -0.53
C ALA A 164 -6.84 4.55 0.27
N LYS A 165 -7.53 3.57 -0.26
CA LYS A 165 -8.58 2.87 0.47
C LYS A 165 -8.00 2.03 1.61
N SER A 166 -6.85 1.41 1.35
CA SER A 166 -6.16 0.54 2.30
C SER A 166 -4.70 0.93 2.45
N ILE A 167 -4.20 0.86 3.67
CA ILE A 167 -2.78 1.03 4.00
C ILE A 167 -2.32 -0.22 4.73
N ILE A 168 -1.23 -0.84 4.27
CA ILE A 168 -0.62 -1.99 4.92
C ILE A 168 0.67 -1.53 5.60
N ILE A 169 0.78 -1.80 6.89
CA ILE A 169 1.91 -1.37 7.71
C ILE A 169 2.42 -2.56 8.54
N ARG A 170 3.73 -2.74 8.55
CA ARG A 170 4.37 -3.71 9.42
C ARG A 170 5.68 -3.16 9.98
N LYS A 171 5.77 -3.04 11.32
CA LYS A 171 6.94 -2.51 12.02
C LYS A 171 7.57 -1.32 11.28
N PRO A 172 6.81 -0.24 11.04
CA PRO A 172 7.28 0.85 10.21
C PRO A 172 8.44 1.57 10.88
N THR A 173 9.50 1.83 10.11
CA THR A 173 10.68 2.57 10.56
C THR A 173 10.96 3.77 9.67
N ARG A 174 11.65 4.78 10.21
CA ARG A 174 12.11 5.94 9.46
C ARG A 174 13.63 6.07 9.63
N GLY A 175 14.32 6.34 8.50
CA GLY A 175 15.76 6.51 8.51
C GLY A 175 16.49 5.22 8.90
N GLN A 176 17.45 5.32 9.82
CA GLN A 176 18.34 4.22 10.22
C GLN A 176 17.66 3.15 11.13
N GLY A 177 16.44 2.73 10.79
CA GLY A 177 15.74 1.67 11.52
C GLY A 177 15.00 2.14 12.78
N ASN A 178 14.90 3.46 13.01
CA ASN A 178 14.14 3.99 14.14
C ASN A 178 12.63 3.74 13.94
N PRO A 179 11.91 3.24 14.95
CA PRO A 179 10.46 3.10 14.85
C PRO A 179 9.78 4.41 14.44
N LEU A 180 8.73 4.31 13.64
CA LEU A 180 7.94 5.47 13.28
C LEU A 180 7.33 6.09 14.55
N ASN A 181 7.47 7.39 14.74
CA ASN A 181 6.85 8.06 15.87
C ASN A 181 5.32 8.18 15.69
N GLN A 182 4.62 8.54 16.74
CA GLN A 182 3.17 8.62 16.75
C GLN A 182 2.63 9.61 15.70
N ASN A 183 3.27 10.78 15.53
CA ASN A 183 2.83 11.79 14.57
C ASN A 183 2.99 11.31 13.14
N ASP A 184 4.13 10.70 12.81
CA ASP A 184 4.39 10.12 11.50
C ASP A 184 3.41 8.95 11.20
N PHE A 185 3.13 8.12 12.21
CA PHE A 185 2.13 7.05 12.07
C PHE A 185 0.74 7.61 11.74
N TRP A 186 0.26 8.61 12.47
CA TRP A 186 -1.04 9.20 12.20
C TRP A 186 -1.08 10.02 10.92
N ASN A 187 0.04 10.61 10.50
CA ASN A 187 0.17 11.25 9.20
C ASN A 187 0.04 10.23 8.05
N LEU A 188 0.65 9.05 8.20
CA LEU A 188 0.48 7.94 7.27
C LEU A 188 -0.96 7.40 7.30
N ALA A 189 -1.48 7.12 8.47
CA ALA A 189 -2.84 6.62 8.69
C ALA A 189 -3.91 7.59 8.12
N GLY A 190 -3.67 8.90 8.23
CA GLY A 190 -4.54 9.94 7.69
C GLY A 190 -4.74 9.91 6.18
N ARG A 191 -3.95 9.13 5.47
CA ARG A 191 -4.10 8.88 4.02
C ARG A 191 -5.08 7.75 3.71
N ALA A 192 -5.54 7.00 4.71
CA ALA A 192 -6.55 5.98 4.54
C ALA A 192 -7.93 6.60 4.34
N GLY A 193 -8.54 6.32 3.18
CA GLY A 193 -9.84 6.84 2.76
C GLY A 193 -9.75 8.08 1.87
N ARG A 194 -10.65 8.13 0.88
CA ARG A 194 -10.74 9.24 -0.09
C ARG A 194 -11.95 10.11 0.23
N LEU A 195 -11.69 11.36 0.63
CA LEU A 195 -12.77 12.31 0.85
C LEU A 195 -13.64 12.46 -0.42
N GLY A 196 -14.96 12.30 -0.26
CA GLY A 196 -15.92 12.35 -1.36
C GLY A 196 -16.02 11.10 -2.26
N LYS A 197 -15.19 10.07 -2.05
CA LYS A 197 -15.27 8.79 -2.77
C LYS A 197 -15.52 7.59 -1.87
N GLU A 198 -15.04 7.65 -0.64
CA GLU A 198 -15.10 6.55 0.32
C GLU A 198 -15.54 7.04 1.69
N TYR A 199 -16.40 6.27 2.35
CA TYR A 199 -16.86 6.57 3.71
C TYR A 199 -15.86 6.15 4.78
N SER A 200 -14.96 5.21 4.46
CA SER A 200 -13.96 4.70 5.39
C SER A 200 -12.68 4.28 4.70
N GLY A 201 -11.55 4.43 5.39
CA GLY A 201 -10.25 3.90 5.03
C GLY A 201 -9.80 2.84 6.03
N ASN A 202 -9.03 1.85 5.57
CA ASN A 202 -8.55 0.74 6.38
C ASN A 202 -7.03 0.79 6.55
N ILE A 203 -6.57 0.65 7.79
CA ILE A 203 -5.16 0.59 8.14
C ILE A 203 -4.90 -0.78 8.72
N PHE A 204 -4.21 -1.64 7.96
CA PHE A 204 -3.87 -2.99 8.37
C PHE A 204 -2.48 -3.02 9.00
N CYS A 205 -2.40 -3.31 10.28
CA CYS A 205 -1.17 -3.53 11.05
C CYS A 205 -0.91 -5.03 11.18
N ILE A 206 0.28 -5.50 10.73
CA ILE A 206 0.69 -6.91 10.71
C ILE A 206 1.76 -7.15 11.77
#